data_7128a3071b9750a15139199c0e7f2957
#
_entry.id   7128a3071b9750a15139199c0e7f2957
#
_cell.length_a   1.000
_cell.length_b   1.000
_cell.length_c   1.000
_cell.angle_alpha   90.00
_cell.angle_beta   90.00
_cell.angle_gamma   90.00
#
_symmetry.space_group_name_H-M   'P 1'
#
loop_
_entity.id
_entity.type
_entity.pdbx_description
1 polymer ?
#
loop_
_entity_poly.entity_id
_entity_poly.type
_entity_poly.pdbx_seq_one_letter_code
_entity_poly.pdbx_strand_id
1 'polypeptide(L)'
;MKKTTLLLITLFSFGSFSAQTKVQTPEKIYGELFKDVQMSRIFPDGKTFVDCIPKRDPKEIVKDYLAVKRNPAVKFSLELFVKENFDLPPAPPALNYIQQEKDVVMHIKNLWGALRREPDKKIEGSSLLPLPHPYMVPGGRFREIYYWDSYFTMLGLKESGETEMIENMIRNFAYLIETYGHIPNGNRSYYIGRSQPPFFAAMVQLLASIKGDNIYGVFLPALEKEYKFWMDGSSKLKVGQAYRRAVKMRDGSILNRYWDDSYVPRQESWREDMETAKRSGRNVIEMYKHLRAGAESGIDFSNRWFADGKNLTSLQVTNYIAVDLNSLLLNLE
;
A
#
# COMPACT_ATOMS: atom_id res chain seq x y z
N MET A 1 -15.72 -41.00 55.36
CA MET A 1 -16.09 -39.76 54.71
C MET A 1 -14.84 -39.18 54.05
N LYS A 2 -14.68 -39.37 52.72
CA LYS A 2 -13.56 -38.79 51.94
C LYS A 2 -14.03 -37.46 51.34
N LYS A 3 -13.36 -36.36 51.70
CA LYS A 3 -13.61 -35.03 51.11
C LYS A 3 -12.81 -34.93 49.81
N THR A 4 -13.51 -34.84 48.70
CA THR A 4 -12.94 -34.55 47.37
C THR A 4 -12.87 -33.05 47.18
N THR A 5 -11.67 -32.48 47.15
CA THR A 5 -11.43 -31.05 46.85
C THR A 5 -11.41 -30.88 45.36
N LEU A 6 -12.39 -30.14 44.81
CA LEU A 6 -12.46 -29.80 43.39
C LEU A 6 -11.58 -28.55 43.15
N LEU A 7 -10.47 -28.72 42.40
CA LEU A 7 -9.58 -27.62 42.00
C LEU A 7 -10.12 -26.98 40.74
N LEU A 8 -10.67 -25.76 40.84
CA LEU A 8 -11.15 -24.96 39.73
C LEU A 8 -9.93 -24.28 39.06
N ILE A 9 -9.49 -24.80 37.92
CA ILE A 9 -8.47 -24.12 37.12
C ILE A 9 -9.16 -23.09 36.26
N THR A 10 -9.03 -21.83 36.64
CA THR A 10 -9.47 -20.67 35.81
C THR A 10 -8.42 -20.42 34.73
N LEU A 11 -8.70 -20.83 33.52
CA LEU A 11 -7.89 -20.46 32.35
C LEU A 11 -8.12 -18.95 32.04
N PHE A 12 -7.16 -18.12 32.45
CA PHE A 12 -7.04 -16.77 31.94
C PHE A 12 -6.52 -16.82 30.49
N SER A 13 -7.40 -16.69 29.52
CA SER A 13 -7.00 -16.41 28.16
C SER A 13 -6.46 -14.97 28.10
N PHE A 14 -5.13 -14.83 28.14
CA PHE A 14 -4.48 -13.59 27.76
C PHE A 14 -4.72 -13.37 26.27
N GLY A 15 -5.75 -12.60 25.94
CA GLY A 15 -5.90 -12.01 24.62
C GLY A 15 -4.69 -11.09 24.39
N SER A 16 -3.73 -11.54 23.58
CA SER A 16 -2.64 -10.67 23.11
C SER A 16 -3.25 -9.55 22.30
N PHE A 17 -3.47 -8.39 22.92
CA PHE A 17 -3.64 -7.14 22.19
C PHE A 17 -2.27 -6.86 21.53
N SER A 18 -2.12 -7.29 20.29
CA SER A 18 -1.03 -6.80 19.45
C SER A 18 -1.22 -5.29 19.30
N ALA A 19 -0.37 -4.52 19.97
CA ALA A 19 -0.31 -3.08 19.77
C ALA A 19 0.08 -2.87 18.29
N GLN A 20 -0.89 -2.45 17.49
CA GLN A 20 -0.70 -2.17 16.07
C GLN A 20 0.49 -1.21 15.93
N THR A 21 1.58 -1.65 15.33
CA THR A 21 2.81 -0.86 15.20
C THR A 21 2.48 0.43 14.49
N LYS A 22 2.63 1.57 15.18
CA LYS A 22 2.29 2.88 14.64
C LYS A 22 3.27 3.24 13.53
N VAL A 23 2.89 2.96 12.29
CA VAL A 23 3.68 3.24 11.11
C VAL A 23 3.82 4.76 10.93
N GLN A 24 5.07 5.23 10.78
CA GLN A 24 5.34 6.62 10.48
C GLN A 24 5.56 6.81 8.98
N THR A 25 4.89 7.83 8.44
CA THR A 25 4.96 8.20 7.02
C THR A 25 6.04 9.27 6.81
N PRO A 26 6.63 9.41 5.60
CA PRO A 26 7.73 10.32 5.34
C PRO A 26 7.47 11.77 5.76
N GLU A 27 6.25 12.28 5.55
CA GLU A 27 5.89 13.65 5.96
C GLU A 27 5.90 13.84 7.48
N LYS A 28 5.67 12.78 8.27
CA LYS A 28 5.75 12.81 9.72
C LYS A 28 7.17 12.69 10.23
N ILE A 29 8.01 11.91 9.53
CA ILE A 29 9.41 11.71 9.88
C ILE A 29 10.23 12.97 9.58
N TYR A 30 10.09 13.51 8.34
CA TYR A 30 10.96 14.56 7.82
C TYR A 30 10.34 15.98 7.86
N GLY A 31 9.05 16.12 8.19
CA GLY A 31 8.39 17.42 8.45
C GLY A 31 8.57 18.46 7.35
N GLU A 32 9.28 19.57 7.67
CA GLU A 32 9.52 20.65 6.73
C GLU A 32 10.45 20.23 5.58
N LEU A 33 11.48 19.42 5.87
CA LEU A 33 12.37 18.90 4.82
C LEU A 33 11.57 18.15 3.75
N PHE A 34 10.64 17.28 4.17
CA PHE A 34 9.78 16.56 3.23
C PHE A 34 9.00 17.52 2.32
N LYS A 35 8.32 18.51 2.92
CA LYS A 35 7.50 19.46 2.17
C LYS A 35 8.34 20.28 1.18
N ASP A 36 9.48 20.77 1.62
CA ASP A 36 10.36 21.58 0.79
C ASP A 36 10.92 20.78 -0.40
N VAL A 37 11.30 19.52 -0.18
CA VAL A 37 11.76 18.64 -1.25
C VAL A 37 10.64 18.36 -2.25
N GLN A 38 9.45 18.01 -1.79
CA GLN A 38 8.32 17.69 -2.67
C GLN A 38 7.87 18.90 -3.50
N MET A 39 8.01 20.12 -2.97
CA MET A 39 7.60 21.35 -3.67
C MET A 39 8.69 21.94 -4.55
N SER A 40 9.97 21.63 -4.32
CA SER A 40 11.13 22.28 -4.99
C SER A 40 11.44 21.78 -6.40
N ARG A 41 10.89 20.64 -6.81
CA ARG A 41 11.17 19.97 -8.10
C ARG A 41 12.65 19.58 -8.31
N ILE A 42 13.40 19.31 -7.21
CA ILE A 42 14.76 18.75 -7.32
C ILE A 42 14.76 17.31 -7.86
N PHE A 43 13.62 16.63 -7.80
CA PHE A 43 13.38 15.36 -8.46
C PHE A 43 12.31 15.47 -9.55
N PRO A 44 12.35 14.62 -10.58
CA PRO A 44 11.37 14.65 -11.67
C PRO A 44 9.96 14.25 -11.22
N ASP A 45 9.85 13.49 -10.14
CA ASP A 45 8.59 13.00 -9.56
C ASP A 45 8.61 13.01 -8.02
N GLY A 46 7.42 12.94 -7.41
CA GLY A 46 7.26 12.93 -5.95
C GLY A 46 7.65 11.58 -5.29
N LYS A 47 7.72 10.48 -6.06
CA LYS A 47 8.01 9.15 -5.52
C LYS A 47 9.51 8.96 -5.20
N THR A 48 10.39 9.60 -5.94
CA THR A 48 11.83 9.46 -5.75
C THR A 48 12.25 9.76 -4.31
N PHE A 49 11.82 10.87 -3.73
CA PHE A 49 12.23 11.23 -2.36
C PHE A 49 11.64 10.31 -1.29
N VAL A 50 10.37 9.94 -1.40
CA VAL A 50 9.75 9.07 -0.38
C VAL A 50 10.32 7.65 -0.37
N ASP A 51 11.03 7.26 -1.41
CA ASP A 51 11.74 5.99 -1.53
C ASP A 51 13.21 6.06 -1.14
N CYS A 52 13.75 7.26 -0.89
CA CYS A 52 15.13 7.42 -0.43
C CYS A 52 15.37 6.73 0.91
N ILE A 53 16.59 6.25 1.11
CA ILE A 53 17.04 5.64 2.36
C ILE A 53 17.92 6.65 3.09
N PRO A 54 17.62 7.01 4.36
CA PRO A 54 18.49 7.92 5.11
C PRO A 54 19.84 7.26 5.43
N LYS A 55 20.92 7.99 5.30
CA LYS A 55 22.30 7.53 5.59
C LYS A 55 22.65 7.59 7.08
N ARG A 56 21.83 8.27 7.88
CA ARG A 56 21.97 8.44 9.34
C ARG A 56 20.62 8.66 10.01
N ASP A 57 20.61 8.85 11.33
CA ASP A 57 19.36 9.05 12.08
C ASP A 57 18.50 10.17 11.46
N PRO A 58 17.24 9.90 11.10
CA PRO A 58 16.32 10.88 10.55
C PRO A 58 16.15 12.15 11.38
N LYS A 59 16.20 12.03 12.72
CA LYS A 59 16.07 13.18 13.62
C LYS A 59 17.25 14.15 13.51
N GLU A 60 18.46 13.61 13.38
CA GLU A 60 19.65 14.42 13.17
C GLU A 60 19.64 15.09 11.79
N ILE A 61 19.18 14.38 10.75
CA ILE A 61 19.01 14.98 9.40
C ILE A 61 18.04 16.16 9.46
N VAL A 62 16.88 16.00 10.11
CA VAL A 62 15.88 17.08 10.24
C VAL A 62 16.41 18.25 11.07
N LYS A 63 17.11 17.98 12.17
CA LYS A 63 17.73 19.01 13.01
C LYS A 63 18.73 19.85 12.22
N ASP A 64 19.64 19.22 11.49
CA ASP A 64 20.63 19.92 10.67
C ASP A 64 19.99 20.71 9.54
N TYR A 65 18.97 20.13 8.87
CA TYR A 65 18.19 20.84 7.87
C TYR A 65 17.59 22.15 8.41
N LEU A 66 16.92 22.07 9.56
CA LEU A 66 16.29 23.24 10.18
C LEU A 66 17.31 24.29 10.62
N ALA A 67 18.48 23.87 11.09
CA ALA A 67 19.56 24.78 11.46
C ALA A 67 20.09 25.56 10.25
N VAL A 68 20.34 24.88 9.13
CA VAL A 68 20.82 25.52 7.90
C VAL A 68 19.73 26.40 7.28
N LYS A 69 18.50 25.94 7.22
CA LYS A 69 17.34 26.70 6.65
C LYS A 69 17.12 28.03 7.38
N ARG A 70 17.35 28.07 8.69
CA ARG A 70 17.16 29.27 9.54
C ARG A 70 18.34 30.23 9.52
N ASN A 71 19.46 29.85 8.92
CA ASN A 71 20.66 30.69 8.88
C ASN A 71 20.87 31.32 7.48
N PRO A 72 20.46 32.57 7.26
CA PRO A 72 20.55 33.22 5.94
C PRO A 72 22.01 33.48 5.51
N ALA A 73 23.00 33.39 6.41
CA ALA A 73 24.41 33.56 6.08
C ALA A 73 25.00 32.31 5.41
N VAL A 74 24.33 31.15 5.46
CA VAL A 74 24.80 29.91 4.85
C VAL A 74 24.24 29.79 3.44
N LYS A 75 25.14 29.70 2.45
CA LYS A 75 24.72 29.35 1.09
C LYS A 75 24.27 27.88 1.07
N PHE A 76 22.97 27.65 0.97
CA PHE A 76 22.35 26.36 1.08
C PHE A 76 21.82 25.84 -0.26
N SER A 77 22.08 24.56 -0.58
CA SER A 77 21.47 23.84 -1.69
C SER A 77 20.69 22.65 -1.16
N LEU A 78 19.36 22.67 -1.33
CA LEU A 78 18.49 21.58 -0.93
C LEU A 78 18.84 20.26 -1.65
N GLU A 79 19.19 20.33 -2.93
CA GLU A 79 19.56 19.15 -3.72
C GLU A 79 20.85 18.50 -3.18
N LEU A 80 21.88 19.29 -2.88
CA LEU A 80 23.13 18.78 -2.28
C LEU A 80 22.86 18.19 -0.89
N PHE A 81 22.11 18.88 -0.07
CA PHE A 81 21.73 18.38 1.26
C PHE A 81 21.05 17.02 1.19
N VAL A 82 20.10 16.84 0.26
CA VAL A 82 19.42 15.54 0.09
C VAL A 82 20.40 14.46 -0.38
N LYS A 83 21.26 14.73 -1.36
CA LYS A 83 22.25 13.77 -1.85
C LYS A 83 23.28 13.35 -0.79
N GLU A 84 23.64 14.26 0.10
CA GLU A 84 24.58 13.98 1.22
C GLU A 84 23.95 13.10 2.31
N ASN A 85 22.65 13.28 2.57
CA ASN A 85 21.97 12.66 3.70
C ASN A 85 21.11 11.44 3.35
N PHE A 86 20.89 11.18 2.06
CA PHE A 86 20.06 10.07 1.59
C PHE A 86 20.71 9.32 0.44
N ASP A 87 20.54 8.00 0.46
CA ASP A 87 20.75 7.18 -0.71
C ASP A 87 19.52 7.23 -1.60
N LEU A 88 19.71 7.60 -2.86
CA LEU A 88 18.64 7.62 -3.85
C LEU A 88 18.24 6.18 -4.19
N PRO A 89 16.96 5.94 -4.52
CA PRO A 89 16.55 4.65 -5.03
C PRO A 89 17.45 4.26 -6.21
N PRO A 90 17.91 2.99 -6.29
CA PRO A 90 18.76 2.56 -7.40
C PRO A 90 18.05 2.81 -8.73
N ALA A 91 18.80 3.08 -9.78
CA ALA A 91 18.21 3.10 -11.13
C ALA A 91 17.49 1.77 -11.39
N PRO A 92 16.37 1.75 -12.13
CA PRO A 92 15.79 0.49 -12.56
C PRO A 92 16.88 -0.40 -13.16
N PRO A 93 16.87 -1.73 -12.91
CA PRO A 93 17.80 -2.64 -13.57
C PRO A 93 17.79 -2.27 -15.04
N ALA A 94 18.97 -1.98 -15.56
CA ALA A 94 19.08 -1.36 -16.88
C ALA A 94 18.30 -2.18 -17.89
N LEU A 95 17.57 -1.49 -18.74
CA LEU A 95 16.95 -2.02 -19.94
C LEU A 95 17.93 -2.82 -20.87
N ASN A 96 19.21 -2.81 -20.54
CA ASN A 96 20.27 -3.59 -21.23
C ASN A 96 19.99 -5.09 -21.29
N TYR A 97 19.17 -5.61 -20.39
CA TYR A 97 18.71 -6.99 -20.40
C TYR A 97 17.76 -7.29 -21.59
N ILE A 98 17.02 -6.31 -22.09
CA ILE A 98 15.86 -6.47 -22.98
C ILE A 98 16.27 -6.71 -24.45
N GLN A 99 17.46 -6.34 -24.87
CA GLN A 99 17.77 -6.24 -26.31
C GLN A 99 18.30 -7.51 -26.96
N GLN A 100 18.59 -8.57 -26.22
CA GLN A 100 19.27 -9.75 -26.77
C GLN A 100 18.36 -10.95 -27.00
N GLU A 101 17.20 -11.05 -26.33
CA GLU A 101 16.29 -12.17 -26.46
C GLU A 101 15.19 -11.88 -27.50
N LYS A 102 15.10 -12.72 -28.53
CA LYS A 102 14.10 -12.61 -29.61
C LYS A 102 12.85 -13.43 -29.34
N ASP A 103 12.95 -14.46 -28.51
CA ASP A 103 11.83 -15.30 -28.11
C ASP A 103 11.11 -14.66 -26.92
N VAL A 104 9.83 -14.32 -27.09
CA VAL A 104 9.03 -13.65 -26.09
C VAL A 104 8.87 -14.46 -24.80
N VAL A 105 8.77 -15.78 -24.89
CA VAL A 105 8.61 -16.66 -23.72
C VAL A 105 9.90 -16.69 -22.91
N MET A 106 11.04 -16.83 -23.59
CA MET A 106 12.35 -16.77 -22.95
C MET A 106 12.62 -15.39 -22.34
N HIS A 107 12.23 -14.33 -23.05
CA HIS A 107 12.32 -12.96 -22.53
C HIS A 107 11.54 -12.80 -21.20
N ILE A 108 10.30 -13.26 -21.16
CA ILE A 108 9.47 -13.21 -19.93
C ILE A 108 10.13 -14.03 -18.80
N LYS A 109 10.55 -15.27 -19.08
CA LYS A 109 11.23 -16.12 -18.07
C LYS A 109 12.49 -15.49 -17.51
N ASN A 110 13.26 -14.86 -18.35
CA ASN A 110 14.47 -14.16 -17.93
C ASN A 110 14.17 -12.91 -17.09
N LEU A 111 13.05 -12.19 -17.35
CA LEU A 111 12.64 -11.02 -16.56
C LEU A 111 12.35 -11.37 -15.11
N TRP A 112 11.88 -12.57 -14.79
CA TRP A 112 11.62 -12.95 -13.39
C TRP A 112 12.84 -12.78 -12.50
N GLY A 113 14.04 -13.12 -12.99
CA GLY A 113 15.29 -12.89 -12.25
C GLY A 113 15.58 -11.42 -11.96
N ALA A 114 15.27 -10.51 -12.88
CA ALA A 114 15.46 -9.08 -12.72
C ALA A 114 14.42 -8.43 -11.78
N LEU A 115 13.19 -8.98 -11.77
CA LEU A 115 12.07 -8.47 -10.98
C LEU A 115 12.01 -9.06 -9.56
N ARG A 116 12.73 -10.15 -9.30
CA ARG A 116 12.80 -10.80 -7.99
C ARG A 116 13.47 -9.89 -6.96
N ARG A 117 12.92 -9.91 -5.75
CA ARG A 117 13.50 -9.31 -4.55
C ARG A 117 13.64 -10.39 -3.48
N GLU A 118 14.75 -10.31 -2.76
CA GLU A 118 14.98 -11.14 -1.59
C GLU A 118 14.26 -10.57 -0.36
N PRO A 119 14.13 -11.32 0.75
CA PRO A 119 13.51 -10.82 1.97
C PRO A 119 14.12 -9.49 2.42
N ASP A 120 13.27 -8.56 2.82
CA ASP A 120 13.71 -7.21 3.20
C ASP A 120 14.30 -7.17 4.61
N LYS A 121 15.21 -6.22 4.81
CA LYS A 121 15.70 -5.84 6.14
C LYS A 121 15.08 -4.51 6.54
N LYS A 122 14.71 -4.39 7.82
CA LYS A 122 14.22 -3.13 8.37
C LYS A 122 15.35 -2.10 8.37
N ILE A 123 15.08 -0.92 7.80
CA ILE A 123 15.97 0.24 7.83
C ILE A 123 15.20 1.39 8.48
N GLU A 124 15.77 1.96 9.56
CA GLU A 124 15.13 3.06 10.29
C GLU A 124 15.00 4.29 9.38
N GLY A 125 13.82 4.92 9.38
CA GLY A 125 13.52 6.07 8.53
C GLY A 125 13.24 5.76 7.06
N SER A 126 13.43 4.52 6.59
CA SER A 126 12.97 4.08 5.29
C SER A 126 11.46 3.94 5.27
N SER A 127 10.84 4.26 4.12
CA SER A 127 9.41 4.02 3.92
C SER A 127 9.07 2.56 3.64
N LEU A 128 10.04 1.70 3.35
CA LEU A 128 9.80 0.29 3.03
C LEU A 128 9.29 -0.47 4.26
N LEU A 129 8.16 -1.15 4.12
CA LEU A 129 7.63 -2.12 5.07
C LEU A 129 8.25 -3.47 4.73
N PRO A 130 9.16 -4.01 5.57
CA PRO A 130 9.95 -5.18 5.21
C PRO A 130 9.09 -6.43 5.13
N LEU A 131 9.34 -7.25 4.11
CA LEU A 131 8.69 -8.53 3.86
C LEU A 131 9.60 -9.71 4.19
N PRO A 132 9.08 -10.77 4.84
CA PRO A 132 9.89 -11.90 5.29
C PRO A 132 10.24 -12.93 4.22
N HIS A 133 9.57 -12.92 3.06
CA HIS A 133 9.80 -13.89 1.97
C HIS A 133 10.19 -13.19 0.68
N PRO A 134 10.86 -13.89 -0.27
CA PRO A 134 11.11 -13.37 -1.62
C PRO A 134 9.81 -12.98 -2.33
N TYR A 135 9.88 -12.00 -3.23
CA TYR A 135 8.73 -11.51 -3.97
C TYR A 135 9.11 -10.91 -5.32
N MET A 136 8.12 -10.74 -6.21
CA MET A 136 8.26 -10.02 -7.47
C MET A 136 7.76 -8.60 -7.36
N VAL A 137 8.40 -7.69 -8.09
CA VAL A 137 7.97 -6.30 -8.24
C VAL A 137 7.54 -6.03 -9.68
N PRO A 138 6.67 -5.02 -9.95
CA PRO A 138 6.27 -4.68 -11.32
C PRO A 138 7.42 -4.19 -12.19
N GLY A 139 8.45 -3.61 -11.59
CA GLY A 139 9.64 -3.10 -12.29
C GLY A 139 9.61 -1.60 -12.56
N GLY A 140 10.64 -1.09 -13.24
CA GLY A 140 10.83 0.33 -13.45
C GLY A 140 10.97 1.09 -12.12
N ARG A 141 10.20 2.14 -11.93
CA ARG A 141 10.18 2.90 -10.68
C ARG A 141 9.40 2.21 -9.54
N PHE A 142 8.65 1.14 -9.84
CA PHE A 142 7.87 0.36 -8.88
C PHE A 142 8.73 -0.78 -8.33
N ARG A 143 9.43 -0.52 -7.22
CA ARG A 143 10.45 -1.39 -6.62
C ARG A 143 9.95 -2.16 -5.40
N GLU A 144 8.70 -1.98 -5.05
CA GLU A 144 7.95 -2.63 -3.98
C GLU A 144 6.91 -3.60 -4.55
N ILE A 145 6.40 -4.51 -3.70
CA ILE A 145 5.24 -5.32 -4.08
C ILE A 145 4.00 -4.44 -4.13
N TYR A 146 3.15 -4.62 -5.13
CA TYR A 146 1.84 -3.97 -5.25
C TYR A 146 0.75 -5.02 -5.15
N TYR A 147 -0.34 -4.68 -4.47
CA TYR A 147 -1.32 -5.68 -4.07
C TYR A 147 -2.00 -6.33 -5.30
N TRP A 148 -2.85 -5.64 -6.03
CA TRP A 148 -3.62 -6.25 -7.11
C TRP A 148 -2.76 -6.64 -8.31
N ASP A 149 -1.71 -5.88 -8.60
CA ASP A 149 -0.73 -6.18 -9.66
C ASP A 149 -0.11 -7.58 -9.48
N SER A 150 0.10 -7.97 -8.22
CA SER A 150 0.69 -9.27 -7.87
C SER A 150 -0.17 -10.45 -8.31
N TYR A 151 -1.49 -10.31 -8.35
CA TYR A 151 -2.35 -11.39 -8.86
C TYR A 151 -2.04 -11.68 -10.32
N PHE A 152 -1.96 -10.65 -11.16
CA PHE A 152 -1.64 -10.81 -12.59
C PHE A 152 -0.21 -11.32 -12.79
N THR A 153 0.73 -10.87 -11.98
CA THR A 153 2.09 -11.41 -11.92
C THR A 153 2.08 -12.91 -11.57
N MET A 154 1.29 -13.35 -10.60
CA MET A 154 1.16 -14.74 -10.19
C MET A 154 0.56 -15.62 -11.31
N LEU A 155 -0.33 -15.10 -12.14
CA LEU A 155 -0.80 -15.84 -13.34
C LEU A 155 0.38 -16.17 -14.28
N GLY A 156 1.25 -15.18 -14.54
CA GLY A 156 2.46 -15.40 -15.34
C GLY A 156 3.48 -16.32 -14.69
N LEU A 157 3.64 -16.24 -13.36
CA LEU A 157 4.49 -17.12 -12.58
C LEU A 157 3.98 -18.58 -12.64
N LYS A 158 2.65 -18.80 -12.59
CA LYS A 158 2.04 -20.12 -12.74
C LYS A 158 2.41 -20.74 -14.07
N GLU A 159 2.27 -20.00 -15.18
CA GLU A 159 2.64 -20.46 -16.52
C GLU A 159 4.15 -20.72 -16.65
N SER A 160 4.96 -20.07 -15.84
CA SER A 160 6.41 -20.27 -15.78
C SER A 160 6.85 -21.39 -14.83
N GLY A 161 5.92 -22.00 -14.07
CA GLY A 161 6.21 -23.07 -13.10
C GLY A 161 6.77 -22.57 -11.77
N GLU A 162 6.70 -21.26 -11.48
CA GLU A 162 7.28 -20.58 -10.30
C GLU A 162 6.35 -20.67 -9.07
N THR A 163 5.86 -21.87 -8.73
CA THR A 163 4.87 -22.09 -7.65
C THR A 163 5.37 -21.61 -6.27
N GLU A 164 6.66 -21.81 -5.97
CA GLU A 164 7.24 -21.37 -4.70
C GLU A 164 7.18 -19.85 -4.57
N MET A 165 7.45 -19.11 -5.65
CA MET A 165 7.38 -17.66 -5.65
C MET A 165 5.94 -17.17 -5.42
N ILE A 166 4.94 -17.81 -6.04
CA ILE A 166 3.52 -17.53 -5.81
C ILE A 166 3.20 -17.69 -4.32
N GLU A 167 3.59 -18.82 -3.70
CA GLU A 167 3.34 -19.06 -2.29
C GLU A 167 4.04 -18.02 -1.39
N ASN A 168 5.29 -17.67 -1.67
CA ASN A 168 6.05 -16.67 -0.95
C ASN A 168 5.36 -15.30 -0.98
N MET A 169 4.86 -14.88 -2.15
CA MET A 169 4.12 -13.62 -2.28
C MET A 169 2.81 -13.64 -1.49
N ILE A 170 2.05 -14.74 -1.52
CA ILE A 170 0.81 -14.89 -0.74
C ILE A 170 1.11 -14.86 0.77
N ARG A 171 2.19 -15.51 1.22
CA ARG A 171 2.65 -15.45 2.61
C ARG A 171 3.05 -14.04 3.03
N ASN A 172 3.66 -13.26 2.15
CA ASN A 172 3.95 -11.85 2.38
C ASN A 172 2.66 -11.03 2.55
N PHE A 173 1.63 -11.27 1.75
CA PHE A 173 0.33 -10.60 1.93
C PHE A 173 -0.36 -11.00 3.23
N ALA A 174 -0.33 -12.28 3.60
CA ALA A 174 -0.84 -12.74 4.89
C ALA A 174 -0.07 -12.08 6.07
N TYR A 175 1.25 -11.94 5.96
CA TYR A 175 2.07 -11.21 6.93
C TYR A 175 1.68 -9.73 7.04
N LEU A 176 1.40 -9.04 5.92
CA LEU A 176 0.93 -7.66 5.93
C LEU A 176 -0.44 -7.53 6.62
N ILE A 177 -1.37 -8.44 6.34
CA ILE A 177 -2.68 -8.51 7.02
C ILE A 177 -2.49 -8.73 8.52
N GLU A 178 -1.60 -9.65 8.91
CA GLU A 178 -1.34 -9.94 10.33
C GLU A 178 -0.76 -8.73 11.06
N THR A 179 0.18 -8.04 10.42
CA THR A 179 0.96 -6.95 11.03
C THR A 179 0.20 -5.62 11.03
N TYR A 180 -0.52 -5.31 9.94
CA TYR A 180 -1.14 -4.00 9.73
C TYR A 180 -2.67 -4.04 9.67
N GLY A 181 -3.28 -5.22 9.72
CA GLY A 181 -4.73 -5.42 9.66
C GLY A 181 -5.30 -5.46 8.24
N HIS A 182 -4.50 -5.20 7.20
CA HIS A 182 -4.89 -5.22 5.79
C HIS A 182 -3.65 -5.30 4.90
N ILE A 183 -3.87 -5.48 3.60
CA ILE A 183 -2.82 -5.34 2.60
C ILE A 183 -2.79 -3.88 2.13
N PRO A 184 -1.70 -3.12 2.41
CA PRO A 184 -1.54 -1.79 1.84
C PRO A 184 -1.43 -1.83 0.30
N ASN A 185 -1.67 -0.71 -0.36
CA ASN A 185 -1.51 -0.53 -1.81
C ASN A 185 -0.18 -1.12 -2.36
N GLY A 186 0.89 -0.98 -1.59
CA GLY A 186 2.19 -1.61 -1.75
C GLY A 186 2.92 -1.57 -0.42
N ASN A 187 4.05 -2.28 -0.27
CA ASN A 187 4.77 -2.37 1.01
C ASN A 187 5.61 -1.11 1.32
N ARG A 188 4.94 0.06 1.31
CA ARG A 188 5.49 1.35 1.73
C ARG A 188 4.65 1.99 2.82
N SER A 189 5.28 2.65 3.78
CA SER A 189 4.62 3.30 4.91
C SER A 189 3.61 4.37 4.50
N TYR A 190 3.84 5.05 3.39
CA TYR A 190 2.94 6.06 2.87
C TYR A 190 1.68 5.49 2.17
N TYR A 191 1.62 4.19 1.98
CA TYR A 191 0.45 3.48 1.47
C TYR A 191 -0.45 2.91 2.57
N ILE A 192 -0.05 3.01 3.85
CA ILE A 192 -0.74 2.34 4.96
C ILE A 192 -2.20 2.80 5.16
N GLY A 193 -2.59 3.97 4.68
CA GLY A 193 -3.96 4.51 4.79
C GLY A 193 -4.95 3.87 3.82
N ARG A 194 -4.47 3.16 2.80
CA ARG A 194 -5.28 2.57 1.73
C ARG A 194 -4.81 1.20 1.31
N SER A 195 -5.72 0.43 0.73
CA SER A 195 -5.46 -0.85 0.08
C SER A 195 -5.39 -0.68 -1.46
N GLN A 196 -5.67 -1.74 -2.18
CA GLN A 196 -6.00 -1.81 -3.62
C GLN A 196 -7.17 -2.80 -3.80
N PRO A 197 -7.68 -3.04 -5.03
CA PRO A 197 -8.73 -4.03 -5.26
C PRO A 197 -8.39 -5.40 -4.63
N PRO A 198 -9.31 -6.02 -3.86
CA PRO A 198 -9.02 -7.15 -2.97
C PRO A 198 -8.90 -8.48 -3.73
N PHE A 199 -7.76 -8.71 -4.35
CA PHE A 199 -7.46 -9.94 -5.10
C PHE A 199 -6.90 -11.08 -4.24
N PHE A 200 -6.77 -10.94 -2.92
CA PHE A 200 -6.12 -11.96 -2.07
C PHE A 200 -6.86 -13.30 -2.10
N ALA A 201 -8.20 -13.29 -2.09
CA ALA A 201 -8.98 -14.51 -2.26
C ALA A 201 -8.67 -15.21 -3.59
N ALA A 202 -8.59 -14.47 -4.70
CA ALA A 202 -8.24 -15.01 -6.01
C ALA A 202 -6.78 -15.55 -6.05
N MET A 203 -5.85 -14.92 -5.32
CA MET A 203 -4.48 -15.43 -5.17
C MET A 203 -4.46 -16.76 -4.41
N VAL A 204 -5.22 -16.87 -3.32
CA VAL A 204 -5.36 -18.13 -2.55
C VAL A 204 -6.01 -19.22 -3.40
N GLN A 205 -7.06 -18.90 -4.17
CA GLN A 205 -7.69 -19.82 -5.14
C GLN A 205 -6.69 -20.29 -6.19
N LEU A 206 -5.85 -19.38 -6.71
CA LEU A 206 -4.79 -19.72 -7.67
C LEU A 206 -3.83 -20.75 -7.06
N LEU A 207 -3.35 -20.52 -5.85
CA LEU A 207 -2.43 -21.44 -5.17
C LEU A 207 -3.12 -22.79 -4.86
N ALA A 208 -4.39 -22.77 -4.43
CA ALA A 208 -5.18 -23.98 -4.19
C ALA A 208 -5.34 -24.80 -5.45
N SER A 209 -5.53 -24.18 -6.63
CA SER A 209 -5.58 -24.87 -7.93
C SER A 209 -4.28 -25.61 -8.28
N ILE A 210 -3.17 -25.27 -7.64
CA ILE A 210 -1.85 -25.91 -7.87
C ILE A 210 -1.53 -26.95 -6.77
N LYS A 211 -1.84 -26.62 -5.50
CA LYS A 211 -1.39 -27.39 -4.33
C LYS A 211 -2.50 -28.16 -3.60
N GLY A 212 -3.77 -27.97 -4.01
CA GLY A 212 -4.94 -28.62 -3.41
C GLY A 212 -5.65 -27.75 -2.36
N ASP A 213 -6.88 -28.16 -2.00
CA ASP A 213 -7.85 -27.36 -1.22
C ASP A 213 -7.43 -27.09 0.24
N ASN A 214 -6.46 -27.82 0.79
CA ASN A 214 -5.91 -27.56 2.11
C ASN A 214 -5.32 -26.12 2.24
N ILE A 215 -4.98 -25.50 1.13
CA ILE A 215 -4.49 -24.12 1.06
C ILE A 215 -5.53 -23.14 1.61
N TYR A 216 -6.82 -23.36 1.39
CA TYR A 216 -7.87 -22.49 1.95
C TYR A 216 -7.81 -22.44 3.49
N GLY A 217 -7.66 -23.63 4.13
CA GLY A 217 -7.53 -23.69 5.59
C GLY A 217 -6.30 -22.95 6.14
N VAL A 218 -5.19 -22.96 5.39
CA VAL A 218 -3.96 -22.24 5.78
C VAL A 218 -4.17 -20.73 5.80
N PHE A 219 -4.87 -20.17 4.80
CA PHE A 219 -5.01 -18.72 4.63
C PHE A 219 -6.36 -18.17 5.13
N LEU A 220 -7.29 -19.02 5.60
CA LEU A 220 -8.60 -18.58 6.12
C LEU A 220 -8.51 -17.46 7.18
N PRO A 221 -7.60 -17.52 8.20
CA PRO A 221 -7.50 -16.42 9.17
C PRO A 221 -7.12 -15.07 8.55
N ALA A 222 -6.30 -15.07 7.49
CA ALA A 222 -5.93 -13.85 6.77
C ALA A 222 -7.09 -13.32 5.92
N LEU A 223 -7.82 -14.21 5.22
CA LEU A 223 -9.02 -13.87 4.45
C LEU A 223 -10.08 -13.24 5.35
N GLU A 224 -10.37 -13.82 6.52
CA GLU A 224 -11.31 -13.25 7.49
C GLU A 224 -10.89 -11.86 8.00
N LYS A 225 -9.57 -11.63 8.21
CA LYS A 225 -9.07 -10.32 8.62
C LYS A 225 -9.21 -9.29 7.50
N GLU A 226 -8.92 -9.67 6.26
CA GLU A 226 -9.11 -8.79 5.12
C GLU A 226 -10.58 -8.42 4.95
N TYR A 227 -11.49 -9.37 5.05
CA TYR A 227 -12.92 -9.11 5.03
C TYR A 227 -13.34 -8.12 6.13
N LYS A 228 -12.86 -8.32 7.36
CA LYS A 228 -13.13 -7.41 8.48
C LYS A 228 -12.62 -5.98 8.22
N PHE A 229 -11.49 -5.82 7.55
CA PHE A 229 -11.00 -4.51 7.14
C PHE A 229 -11.95 -3.81 6.17
N TRP A 230 -12.43 -4.51 5.14
CA TRP A 230 -13.36 -3.94 4.17
C TRP A 230 -14.74 -3.65 4.79
N MET A 231 -15.17 -4.43 5.75
CA MET A 231 -16.47 -4.31 6.44
C MET A 231 -16.41 -3.49 7.72
N ASP A 232 -15.27 -2.84 8.04
CA ASP A 232 -15.10 -2.08 9.29
C ASP A 232 -16.20 -1.04 9.50
N GLY A 233 -16.85 -1.11 10.68
CA GLY A 233 -17.95 -0.22 11.09
C GLY A 233 -19.30 -0.50 10.46
N SER A 234 -19.43 -1.45 9.53
CA SER A 234 -20.68 -1.76 8.80
C SER A 234 -21.85 -2.09 9.72
N SER A 235 -21.62 -2.81 10.82
CA SER A 235 -22.66 -3.23 11.78
C SER A 235 -23.35 -2.08 12.51
N LYS A 236 -22.74 -0.89 12.55
CA LYS A 236 -23.27 0.31 13.23
C LYS A 236 -23.98 1.27 12.28
N LEU A 237 -23.97 0.99 10.97
CA LEU A 237 -24.54 1.89 9.97
C LEU A 237 -26.08 1.84 9.96
N LYS A 238 -26.70 2.99 9.89
CA LYS A 238 -28.10 3.14 9.54
C LYS A 238 -28.26 3.22 8.02
N VAL A 239 -29.43 2.92 7.52
CA VAL A 239 -29.76 3.02 6.08
C VAL A 239 -29.38 4.41 5.54
N GLY A 240 -28.67 4.43 4.42
CA GLY A 240 -28.16 5.65 3.79
C GLY A 240 -26.89 6.22 4.39
N GLN A 241 -26.30 5.58 5.40
CA GLN A 241 -25.04 6.01 5.99
C GLN A 241 -23.82 5.26 5.39
N ALA A 242 -22.69 5.91 5.46
CA ALA A 242 -21.39 5.36 5.09
C ALA A 242 -20.35 5.62 6.20
N TYR A 243 -19.49 4.64 6.44
CA TYR A 243 -18.32 4.80 7.29
C TYR A 243 -17.13 4.14 6.60
N ARG A 244 -16.05 4.91 6.38
CA ARG A 244 -14.90 4.44 5.62
C ARG A 244 -15.33 3.76 4.32
N ARG A 245 -15.04 2.46 4.18
CA ARG A 245 -15.32 1.65 3.00
C ARG A 245 -16.74 1.12 2.93
N ALA A 246 -17.41 0.94 4.07
CA ALA A 246 -18.74 0.35 4.14
C ALA A 246 -19.85 1.40 3.94
N VAL A 247 -20.86 1.04 3.17
CA VAL A 247 -22.05 1.87 2.87
C VAL A 247 -23.30 1.03 3.06
N LYS A 248 -24.25 1.48 3.89
CA LYS A 248 -25.56 0.83 4.03
C LYS A 248 -26.54 1.44 3.06
N MET A 249 -26.96 0.64 2.07
CA MET A 249 -27.83 1.04 1.00
C MET A 249 -29.29 1.21 1.48
N ARG A 250 -30.16 1.79 0.64
CA ARG A 250 -31.56 2.03 0.96
C ARG A 250 -32.37 0.76 1.19
N ASP A 251 -32.03 -0.32 0.52
CA ASP A 251 -32.62 -1.66 0.68
C ASP A 251 -32.09 -2.43 1.90
N GLY A 252 -31.13 -1.84 2.64
CA GLY A 252 -30.53 -2.45 3.81
C GLY A 252 -29.26 -3.26 3.53
N SER A 253 -28.92 -3.52 2.26
CA SER A 253 -27.66 -4.19 1.90
C SER A 253 -26.43 -3.36 2.28
N ILE A 254 -25.31 -4.04 2.50
CA ILE A 254 -24.01 -3.40 2.71
C ILE A 254 -23.19 -3.57 1.43
N LEU A 255 -22.74 -2.45 0.88
CA LEU A 255 -21.82 -2.41 -0.24
C LEU A 255 -20.58 -1.58 0.14
N ASN A 256 -19.55 -1.66 -0.69
CA ASN A 256 -18.27 -1.04 -0.41
C ASN A 256 -17.91 0.03 -1.46
N ARG A 257 -17.16 1.03 -1.00
CA ARG A 257 -16.54 2.08 -1.81
C ARG A 257 -15.06 2.14 -1.53
N TYR A 258 -14.28 2.70 -2.45
CA TYR A 258 -12.87 2.99 -2.20
C TYR A 258 -12.71 4.14 -1.22
N TRP A 259 -11.67 4.05 -0.36
CA TRP A 259 -11.43 4.98 0.74
C TRP A 259 -9.95 4.97 1.15
N ASP A 260 -9.45 6.08 1.66
CA ASP A 260 -8.17 6.18 2.36
C ASP A 260 -8.39 6.90 3.70
N ASP A 261 -7.73 6.46 4.75
CA ASP A 261 -7.89 7.03 6.09
C ASP A 261 -7.13 8.35 6.29
N SER A 262 -6.27 8.75 5.36
CA SER A 262 -5.50 9.99 5.42
C SER A 262 -6.25 11.19 4.83
N TYR A 263 -5.89 12.38 5.32
CA TYR A 263 -6.48 13.67 4.96
C TYR A 263 -5.48 14.63 4.32
N VAL A 264 -4.25 14.18 4.09
CA VAL A 264 -3.18 14.98 3.47
C VAL A 264 -2.97 14.57 2.02
N PRO A 265 -2.28 15.37 1.19
CA PRO A 265 -1.87 14.94 -0.13
C PRO A 265 -1.14 13.59 -0.09
N ARG A 266 -1.20 12.79 -1.14
CA ARG A 266 -0.41 11.56 -1.23
C ARG A 266 1.07 11.90 -1.17
N GLN A 267 1.83 11.18 -0.36
CA GLN A 267 3.23 11.50 -0.14
C GLN A 267 4.07 11.39 -1.41
N GLU A 268 3.76 10.44 -2.26
CA GLU A 268 4.40 10.17 -3.55
C GLU A 268 3.94 11.10 -4.69
N SER A 269 2.92 11.94 -4.45
CA SER A 269 2.34 12.89 -5.40
C SER A 269 1.92 14.18 -4.70
N TRP A 270 2.71 14.63 -3.71
CA TRP A 270 2.35 15.72 -2.81
C TRP A 270 2.02 17.01 -3.52
N ARG A 271 2.91 17.44 -4.40
CA ARG A 271 2.74 18.67 -5.17
C ARG A 271 1.55 18.58 -6.13
N GLU A 272 1.45 17.49 -6.87
CA GLU A 272 0.40 17.26 -7.86
C GLU A 272 -0.99 17.27 -7.21
N ASP A 273 -1.12 16.66 -6.03
CA ASP A 273 -2.36 16.65 -5.28
C ASP A 273 -2.72 18.05 -4.76
N MET A 274 -1.74 18.81 -4.24
CA MET A 274 -1.94 20.19 -3.80
C MET A 274 -2.37 21.12 -4.97
N GLU A 275 -1.69 21.01 -6.11
CA GLU A 275 -2.02 21.78 -7.31
C GLU A 275 -3.42 21.44 -7.85
N THR A 276 -3.78 20.15 -7.84
CA THR A 276 -5.10 19.67 -8.28
C THR A 276 -6.20 20.15 -7.32
N ALA A 277 -6.00 20.04 -6.01
CA ALA A 277 -6.95 20.55 -5.04
C ALA A 277 -7.16 22.05 -5.17
N LYS A 278 -6.07 22.83 -5.34
CA LYS A 278 -6.16 24.27 -5.57
C LYS A 278 -6.95 24.60 -6.84
N ARG A 279 -6.66 23.93 -7.97
CA ARG A 279 -7.37 24.15 -9.24
C ARG A 279 -8.84 23.76 -9.20
N SER A 280 -9.22 22.81 -8.33
CA SER A 280 -10.61 22.36 -8.22
C SER A 280 -11.55 23.41 -7.62
N GLY A 281 -11.02 24.38 -6.86
CA GLY A 281 -11.83 25.35 -6.11
C GLY A 281 -12.70 24.74 -5.01
N ARG A 282 -12.58 23.42 -4.75
CA ARG A 282 -13.34 22.66 -3.77
C ARG A 282 -12.63 22.66 -2.43
N ASN A 283 -13.28 22.09 -1.38
CA ASN A 283 -12.62 21.82 -0.12
C ASN A 283 -11.40 20.93 -0.35
N VAL A 284 -10.22 21.39 0.07
CA VAL A 284 -8.94 20.72 -0.20
C VAL A 284 -8.86 19.33 0.46
N ILE A 285 -9.42 19.17 1.67
CA ILE A 285 -9.44 17.91 2.40
C ILE A 285 -10.32 16.89 1.67
N GLU A 286 -11.49 17.32 1.20
CA GLU A 286 -12.38 16.49 0.39
C GLU A 286 -11.70 16.04 -0.91
N MET A 287 -11.00 16.96 -1.59
CA MET A 287 -10.27 16.64 -2.81
C MET A 287 -9.14 15.64 -2.56
N TYR A 288 -8.37 15.79 -1.48
CA TYR A 288 -7.35 14.81 -1.10
C TYR A 288 -7.95 13.43 -0.83
N LYS A 289 -9.11 13.35 -0.18
CA LYS A 289 -9.81 12.06 0.03
C LYS A 289 -10.19 11.39 -1.27
N HIS A 290 -10.71 12.13 -2.23
CA HIS A 290 -11.03 11.59 -3.54
C HIS A 290 -9.78 11.13 -4.30
N LEU A 291 -8.69 11.91 -4.30
CA LEU A 291 -7.42 11.54 -4.94
C LEU A 291 -6.83 10.25 -4.31
N ARG A 292 -6.85 10.15 -2.98
CA ARG A 292 -6.34 9.00 -2.26
C ARG A 292 -7.22 7.75 -2.47
N ALA A 293 -8.54 7.89 -2.46
CA ALA A 293 -9.47 6.82 -2.75
C ALA A 293 -9.38 6.35 -4.22
N GLY A 294 -9.11 7.27 -5.16
CA GLY A 294 -8.80 6.95 -6.54
C GLY A 294 -7.56 6.08 -6.67
N ALA A 295 -6.52 6.39 -5.90
CA ALA A 295 -5.32 5.56 -5.84
C ALA A 295 -5.58 4.17 -5.21
N GLU A 296 -6.51 4.04 -4.24
CA GLU A 296 -6.94 2.73 -3.74
C GLU A 296 -7.64 1.90 -4.83
N SER A 297 -8.36 2.54 -5.74
CA SER A 297 -9.09 1.83 -6.80
C SER A 297 -8.17 1.15 -7.83
N GLY A 298 -6.90 1.52 -7.89
CA GLY A 298 -5.98 1.08 -8.93
C GLY A 298 -6.30 1.63 -10.33
N ILE A 299 -7.40 2.36 -10.48
CA ILE A 299 -7.87 2.98 -11.75
C ILE A 299 -7.75 4.50 -11.63
N ASP A 300 -6.63 4.96 -11.18
CA ASP A 300 -6.29 6.36 -10.97
C ASP A 300 -5.57 6.91 -12.23
N PHE A 301 -6.06 7.98 -12.90
CA PHE A 301 -7.38 8.50 -12.65
C PHE A 301 -8.19 8.40 -13.91
N SER A 302 -9.14 7.47 -13.93
CA SER A 302 -10.06 7.31 -15.05
C SER A 302 -11.23 8.29 -14.94
N ASN A 303 -11.79 8.69 -16.08
CA ASN A 303 -12.97 9.54 -16.17
C ASN A 303 -14.23 8.91 -15.55
N ARG A 304 -14.25 7.59 -15.27
CA ARG A 304 -15.33 6.94 -14.52
C ARG A 304 -15.56 7.58 -13.14
N TRP A 305 -14.56 8.24 -12.60
CA TRP A 305 -14.59 8.90 -11.30
C TRP A 305 -14.91 10.40 -11.37
N PHE A 306 -15.02 10.98 -12.55
CA PHE A 306 -15.22 12.41 -12.74
C PHE A 306 -16.71 12.75 -12.81
N ALA A 307 -17.16 13.73 -12.02
CA ALA A 307 -18.54 14.18 -12.04
C ALA A 307 -18.95 14.78 -13.39
N ASP A 308 -18.02 15.44 -14.06
CA ASP A 308 -18.22 16.03 -15.39
C ASP A 308 -17.78 15.11 -16.56
N GLY A 309 -17.26 13.91 -16.24
CA GLY A 309 -16.76 12.94 -17.21
C GLY A 309 -15.48 13.33 -17.93
N LYS A 310 -14.83 14.45 -17.58
CA LYS A 310 -13.72 15.05 -18.36
C LYS A 310 -12.53 15.47 -17.49
N ASN A 311 -12.76 16.11 -16.35
CA ASN A 311 -11.71 16.81 -15.62
C ASN A 311 -11.42 16.15 -14.25
N LEU A 312 -10.13 15.94 -13.96
CA LEU A 312 -9.66 15.43 -12.68
C LEU A 312 -10.12 16.27 -11.47
N THR A 313 -10.30 17.58 -11.67
CA THR A 313 -10.78 18.52 -10.64
C THR A 313 -12.23 18.23 -10.21
N SER A 314 -12.98 17.44 -10.99
CA SER A 314 -14.35 17.01 -10.67
C SER A 314 -14.42 15.61 -10.02
N LEU A 315 -13.31 15.07 -9.57
CA LEU A 315 -13.17 13.71 -8.99
C LEU A 315 -14.11 13.48 -7.80
N GLN A 316 -14.81 12.32 -7.77
CA GLN A 316 -15.81 11.95 -6.73
C GLN A 316 -15.76 10.49 -6.30
N VAL A 317 -14.57 9.88 -6.24
CA VAL A 317 -14.40 8.43 -5.98
C VAL A 317 -15.16 7.94 -4.75
N THR A 318 -15.07 8.68 -3.63
CA THR A 318 -15.73 8.25 -2.37
C THR A 318 -17.24 8.34 -2.40
N ASN A 319 -17.84 8.87 -3.47
CA ASN A 319 -19.28 8.98 -3.67
C ASN A 319 -19.84 7.85 -4.52
N TYR A 320 -19.01 6.96 -5.04
CA TYR A 320 -19.41 5.86 -5.91
C TYR A 320 -19.28 4.50 -5.22
N ILE A 321 -20.25 3.63 -5.50
CA ILE A 321 -20.19 2.20 -5.21
C ILE A 321 -19.64 1.52 -6.45
N ALA A 322 -18.41 1.03 -6.38
CA ALA A 322 -17.73 0.44 -7.51
C ALA A 322 -18.13 -1.04 -7.68
N VAL A 323 -18.58 -1.43 -8.87
CA VAL A 323 -19.03 -2.80 -9.14
C VAL A 323 -17.88 -3.80 -9.07
N ASP A 324 -16.71 -3.42 -9.57
CA ASP A 324 -15.49 -4.22 -9.51
C ASP A 324 -15.09 -4.55 -8.07
N LEU A 325 -15.05 -3.56 -7.18
CA LEU A 325 -14.77 -3.77 -5.76
C LEU A 325 -15.75 -4.76 -5.12
N ASN A 326 -17.06 -4.55 -5.34
CA ASN A 326 -18.09 -5.38 -4.71
C ASN A 326 -18.13 -6.79 -5.29
N SER A 327 -17.77 -6.98 -6.56
CA SER A 327 -17.61 -8.31 -7.16
C SER A 327 -16.41 -9.08 -6.57
N LEU A 328 -15.29 -8.39 -6.31
CA LEU A 328 -14.14 -9.00 -5.64
C LEU A 328 -14.44 -9.35 -4.18
N LEU A 329 -15.19 -8.52 -3.47
CA LEU A 329 -15.59 -8.81 -2.09
C LEU A 329 -16.59 -9.97 -2.02
N LEU A 330 -17.52 -10.08 -2.98
CA LEU A 330 -18.38 -11.25 -3.10
C LEU A 330 -17.57 -12.53 -3.35
N ASN A 331 -16.49 -12.46 -4.10
CA ASN A 331 -15.58 -13.61 -4.27
C ASN A 331 -14.79 -13.93 -3.01
N LEU A 332 -14.55 -12.96 -2.14
CA LEU A 332 -13.89 -13.17 -0.86
C LEU A 332 -14.80 -13.85 0.16
N GLU A 333 -16.13 -13.51 0.18
CA GLU A 333 -17.19 -14.13 1.00
C GLU A 333 -17.41 -15.61 0.65
#